data_574cdd60ac528d3fe9880fce3d437d8a
#
_entry.id   574cdd60ac528d3fe9880fce3d437d8a
#
_cell.length_a   1.000
_cell.length_b   1.000
_cell.length_c   1.000
_cell.angle_alpha   90.00
_cell.angle_beta   90.00
_cell.angle_gamma   90.00
#
_symmetry.space_group_name_H-M   'P 1'
#
loop_
_entity.id
_entity.type
_entity.pdbx_description
1 polymer ?
#
loop_
_entity_poly.entity_id
_entity_poly.type
_entity_poly.pdbx_seq_one_letter_code
_entity_poly.pdbx_strand_id
1 'polypeptide(L)'
;MIFRLGRVQGGPKGPGLFLLFPLVDRMVKIDLRTVTMDVPPQDVITRDNVPARVNAVVYFRVTDPNRSVIEVENHVLATSQISQTTLRSVLGQKDLDQLLTNREEINEELQSIIDEQTDPWGVKVSVVEVKDVEIPTQMQRAMARQAESERERRAKIIAAEGEYQASARLRQAADRLESPTALQLRLFQTMGEIAVNQNSTIILPVPIDLFKPFLESQNGASSSSYGQEVRAARREEEKEAERLYEEAVGDATREVSSEEVPTEMPDGEANR
;
A
#
# COMPACT_ATOMS: atom_id res chain seq x y z
N MET A 1 -13.11 17.70 44.00
CA MET A 1 -14.54 17.94 44.23
C MET A 1 -14.90 17.56 45.63
N ILE A 2 -15.91 18.23 46.22
CA ILE A 2 -16.36 17.95 47.58
C ILE A 2 -17.80 17.47 47.55
N PHE A 3 -18.02 16.32 48.14
CA PHE A 3 -19.37 15.75 48.37
C PHE A 3 -19.76 15.96 49.80
N ARG A 4 -20.91 16.51 50.04
CA ARG A 4 -21.51 16.64 51.37
C ARG A 4 -22.80 15.81 51.45
N LEU A 5 -22.81 14.80 52.31
CA LEU A 5 -23.98 13.89 52.45
C LEU A 5 -24.44 13.31 51.12
N GLY A 6 -23.51 12.95 50.20
CA GLY A 6 -23.83 12.40 48.88
C GLY A 6 -24.18 13.43 47.80
N ARG A 7 -24.24 14.73 48.13
CA ARG A 7 -24.52 15.78 47.13
C ARG A 7 -23.25 16.56 46.81
N VAL A 8 -23.02 16.88 45.54
CA VAL A 8 -21.91 17.75 45.09
C VAL A 8 -22.16 19.15 45.61
N GLN A 9 -21.21 19.67 46.35
CA GLN A 9 -21.27 21.04 46.87
C GLN A 9 -20.45 21.99 45.96
N GLY A 10 -21.18 22.73 45.08
CA GLY A 10 -20.57 23.74 44.20
C GLY A 10 -19.55 23.12 43.23
N GLY A 11 -19.30 23.69 42.08
CA GLY A 11 -18.41 23.15 41.06
C GLY A 11 -16.99 22.75 41.51
N PRO A 12 -16.10 22.42 40.58
CA PRO A 12 -14.71 22.05 40.85
C PRO A 12 -14.03 23.21 41.57
N LYS A 13 -13.47 22.93 42.74
CA LYS A 13 -12.74 23.96 43.51
C LYS A 13 -11.30 24.05 43.01
N GLY A 14 -10.88 25.25 42.67
CA GLY A 14 -9.51 25.54 42.26
C GLY A 14 -8.50 25.47 43.43
N PRO A 15 -7.26 25.85 43.20
CA PRO A 15 -6.22 25.83 44.23
C PRO A 15 -6.59 26.80 45.33
N GLY A 16 -6.49 26.38 46.60
CA GLY A 16 -6.80 27.15 47.80
C GLY A 16 -6.94 26.33 49.03
N LEU A 17 -7.14 27.00 50.19
CA LEU A 17 -7.39 26.36 51.47
C LEU A 17 -8.90 26.11 51.62
N PHE A 18 -9.29 24.87 51.88
CA PHE A 18 -10.69 24.50 52.09
C PHE A 18 -10.84 23.88 53.46
N LEU A 19 -11.89 24.30 54.17
CA LEU A 19 -12.29 23.67 55.42
C LEU A 19 -13.20 22.47 55.09
N LEU A 20 -12.77 21.28 55.47
CA LEU A 20 -13.52 20.05 55.28
C LEU A 20 -13.94 19.48 56.63
N PHE A 21 -15.21 19.10 56.74
CA PHE A 21 -15.69 18.37 57.90
C PHE A 21 -15.59 16.85 57.63
N PRO A 22 -14.60 16.16 58.23
CA PRO A 22 -14.26 14.78 57.85
C PRO A 22 -15.42 13.77 58.09
N LEU A 23 -16.40 14.14 58.90
CA LEU A 23 -17.55 13.30 59.19
C LEU A 23 -18.66 13.39 58.11
N VAL A 24 -18.74 14.49 57.36
CA VAL A 24 -19.82 14.85 56.45
C VAL A 24 -19.34 15.03 55.01
N ASP A 25 -18.07 15.50 54.86
CA ASP A 25 -17.54 15.85 53.57
C ASP A 25 -16.56 14.76 53.08
N ARG A 26 -16.76 14.32 51.84
CA ARG A 26 -15.86 13.43 51.10
C ARG A 26 -15.22 14.18 49.96
N MET A 27 -13.92 14.18 49.86
CA MET A 27 -13.17 14.83 48.78
C MET A 27 -12.73 13.79 47.75
N VAL A 28 -13.03 14.03 46.46
CA VAL A 28 -12.55 13.26 45.31
C VAL A 28 -11.59 14.17 44.53
N LYS A 29 -10.36 13.70 44.35
CA LYS A 29 -9.34 14.34 43.49
C LYS A 29 -9.45 13.77 42.12
N ILE A 30 -9.46 14.65 41.10
CA ILE A 30 -9.49 14.26 39.67
C ILE A 30 -8.28 14.93 39.04
N ASP A 31 -7.53 14.18 38.27
CA ASP A 31 -6.44 14.70 37.45
C ASP A 31 -7.03 15.13 36.09
N LEU A 32 -6.67 16.35 35.66
CA LEU A 32 -7.09 16.93 34.39
C LEU A 32 -6.05 16.75 33.29
N ARG A 33 -4.94 16.11 33.61
CA ARG A 33 -3.91 15.80 32.62
C ARG A 33 -4.37 14.70 31.69
N THR A 34 -3.75 14.63 30.53
CA THR A 34 -3.96 13.49 29.62
C THR A 34 -3.40 12.24 30.26
N VAL A 35 -4.22 11.22 30.37
CA VAL A 35 -3.90 9.90 30.90
C VAL A 35 -3.83 8.93 29.72
N THR A 36 -2.84 8.07 29.74
CA THR A 36 -2.71 6.96 28.81
C THR A 36 -3.30 5.70 29.44
N MET A 37 -4.15 5.01 28.70
CA MET A 37 -4.79 3.78 29.15
C MET A 37 -4.56 2.69 28.11
N ASP A 38 -3.97 1.57 28.55
CA ASP A 38 -3.87 0.38 27.70
C ASP A 38 -5.21 -0.37 27.69
N VAL A 39 -5.71 -0.64 26.48
CA VAL A 39 -6.86 -1.52 26.26
C VAL A 39 -6.34 -2.96 26.17
N PRO A 40 -6.80 -3.87 27.03
CA PRO A 40 -6.33 -5.25 26.99
C PRO A 40 -6.65 -5.92 25.65
N PRO A 41 -5.83 -6.91 25.24
CA PRO A 41 -6.01 -7.60 23.97
C PRO A 41 -7.43 -8.19 23.83
N GLN A 42 -8.06 -7.92 22.68
CA GLN A 42 -9.37 -8.40 22.31
C GLN A 42 -9.26 -9.41 21.18
N ASP A 43 -9.88 -10.58 21.34
CA ASP A 43 -10.04 -11.54 20.27
C ASP A 43 -11.23 -11.10 19.40
N VAL A 44 -10.97 -10.82 18.15
CA VAL A 44 -11.94 -10.35 17.15
C VAL A 44 -11.90 -11.26 15.93
N ILE A 45 -13.02 -11.34 15.21
CA ILE A 45 -13.10 -12.00 13.92
C ILE A 45 -13.37 -10.90 12.92
N THR A 46 -12.46 -10.73 11.95
CA THR A 46 -12.58 -9.74 10.88
C THR A 46 -13.69 -10.11 9.91
N ARG A 47 -14.07 -9.17 9.02
CA ARG A 47 -15.12 -9.40 8.01
C ARG A 47 -14.78 -10.56 7.07
N ASP A 48 -13.52 -10.77 6.76
CA ASP A 48 -12.97 -11.87 5.96
C ASP A 48 -12.81 -13.19 6.77
N ASN A 49 -13.44 -13.25 7.96
CA ASN A 49 -13.49 -14.42 8.84
C ASN A 49 -12.12 -14.89 9.35
N VAL A 50 -11.19 -13.97 9.54
CA VAL A 50 -9.88 -14.25 10.13
C VAL A 50 -9.89 -13.90 11.61
N PRO A 51 -9.56 -14.83 12.52
CA PRO A 51 -9.38 -14.50 13.93
C PRO A 51 -8.10 -13.68 14.12
N ALA A 52 -8.23 -12.54 14.79
CA ALA A 52 -7.12 -11.66 15.12
C ALA A 52 -7.22 -11.26 16.61
N ARG A 53 -6.08 -11.08 17.25
CA ARG A 53 -5.98 -10.50 18.59
C ARG A 53 -5.39 -9.10 18.47
N VAL A 54 -6.14 -8.13 18.97
CA VAL A 54 -5.78 -6.72 18.81
C VAL A 54 -5.79 -6.02 20.16
N ASN A 55 -4.77 -5.23 20.43
CA ASN A 55 -4.68 -4.32 21.57
C ASN A 55 -4.57 -2.87 21.06
N ALA A 56 -4.95 -1.94 21.93
CA ALA A 56 -4.93 -0.52 21.60
C ALA A 56 -4.51 0.31 22.83
N VAL A 57 -4.15 1.56 22.57
CA VAL A 57 -3.86 2.56 23.60
C VAL A 57 -4.80 3.74 23.37
N VAL A 58 -5.39 4.22 24.45
CA VAL A 58 -6.31 5.36 24.44
C VAL A 58 -5.71 6.48 25.27
N TYR A 59 -5.61 7.66 24.66
CA TYR A 59 -5.20 8.88 25.31
C TYR A 59 -6.44 9.73 25.57
N PHE A 60 -6.77 9.92 26.83
CA PHE A 60 -7.95 10.71 27.22
C PHE A 60 -7.63 11.70 28.33
N ARG A 61 -8.45 12.70 28.49
CA ARG A 61 -8.41 13.67 29.59
C ARG A 61 -9.81 13.99 30.08
N VAL A 62 -9.91 14.33 31.34
CA VAL A 62 -11.18 14.83 31.90
C VAL A 62 -11.30 16.29 31.57
N THR A 63 -12.36 16.67 30.84
CA THR A 63 -12.69 18.06 30.48
C THR A 63 -13.63 18.66 31.50
N ASP A 64 -14.67 17.92 31.91
CA ASP A 64 -15.61 18.33 32.95
C ASP A 64 -15.56 17.38 34.15
N PRO A 65 -14.86 17.79 35.23
CA PRO A 65 -14.76 16.98 36.45
C PRO A 65 -16.10 16.70 37.11
N ASN A 66 -17.10 17.60 36.95
CA ASN A 66 -18.42 17.40 37.57
C ASN A 66 -19.11 16.18 36.94
N ARG A 67 -19.19 16.16 35.60
CA ARG A 67 -19.79 15.07 34.87
C ARG A 67 -19.08 13.75 35.11
N SER A 68 -17.73 13.77 35.12
CA SER A 68 -16.93 12.55 35.29
C SER A 68 -17.10 11.84 36.63
N VAL A 69 -17.64 12.52 37.64
CA VAL A 69 -17.86 11.94 38.99
C VAL A 69 -19.35 11.72 39.30
N ILE A 70 -20.22 12.50 38.66
CA ILE A 70 -21.67 12.40 38.90
C ILE A 70 -22.29 11.31 38.02
N GLU A 71 -21.92 11.29 36.74
CA GLU A 71 -22.53 10.41 35.76
C GLU A 71 -21.96 8.97 35.82
N VAL A 72 -20.71 8.84 36.21
CA VAL A 72 -20.02 7.54 36.23
C VAL A 72 -19.20 7.38 37.51
N GLU A 73 -19.33 6.22 38.15
CA GLU A 73 -18.57 5.90 39.37
C GLU A 73 -17.05 5.88 39.12
N ASN A 74 -16.65 5.24 38.00
CA ASN A 74 -15.25 5.13 37.60
C ASN A 74 -15.12 5.36 36.09
N HIS A 75 -14.83 6.58 35.71
CA HIS A 75 -14.70 7.00 34.31
C HIS A 75 -13.56 6.23 33.58
N VAL A 76 -12.46 5.88 34.28
CA VAL A 76 -11.35 5.11 33.68
C VAL A 76 -11.81 3.71 33.29
N LEU A 77 -12.48 3.01 34.21
CA LEU A 77 -12.97 1.66 33.95
C LEU A 77 -14.06 1.68 32.85
N ALA A 78 -14.98 2.62 32.93
CA ALA A 78 -16.06 2.75 31.94
C ALA A 78 -15.52 3.06 30.54
N THR A 79 -14.55 3.99 30.44
CA THR A 79 -13.86 4.29 29.16
C THR A 79 -13.12 3.05 28.64
N SER A 80 -12.47 2.26 29.52
CA SER A 80 -11.84 1.01 29.12
C SER A 80 -12.82 0.00 28.53
N GLN A 81 -13.97 -0.17 29.16
CA GLN A 81 -15.00 -1.11 28.68
C GLN A 81 -15.62 -0.67 27.35
N ILE A 82 -15.89 0.63 27.21
CA ILE A 82 -16.35 1.18 25.93
C ILE A 82 -15.30 0.96 24.85
N SER A 83 -14.05 1.30 25.13
CA SER A 83 -12.95 1.12 24.18
C SER A 83 -12.82 -0.33 23.72
N GLN A 84 -12.95 -1.31 24.63
CA GLN A 84 -12.91 -2.73 24.28
C GLN A 84 -14.07 -3.16 23.39
N THR A 85 -15.29 -2.71 23.70
CA THR A 85 -16.48 -3.07 22.91
C THR A 85 -16.48 -2.38 21.55
N THR A 86 -16.09 -1.13 21.48
CA THR A 86 -15.96 -0.36 20.22
C THR A 86 -14.86 -0.94 19.35
N LEU A 87 -13.69 -1.27 19.94
CA LEU A 87 -12.59 -1.92 19.24
C LEU A 87 -13.09 -3.22 18.57
N ARG A 88 -13.78 -4.08 19.31
CA ARG A 88 -14.34 -5.32 18.76
C ARG A 88 -15.35 -5.08 17.65
N SER A 89 -16.22 -4.09 17.80
CA SER A 89 -17.28 -3.77 16.83
C SER A 89 -16.68 -3.22 15.52
N VAL A 90 -15.77 -2.26 15.59
CA VAL A 90 -15.18 -1.62 14.42
C VAL A 90 -14.27 -2.61 13.67
N LEU A 91 -13.41 -3.32 14.39
CA LEU A 91 -12.51 -4.29 13.76
C LEU A 91 -13.24 -5.49 13.14
N GLY A 92 -14.38 -5.89 13.72
CA GLY A 92 -15.23 -6.93 13.13
C GLY A 92 -15.88 -6.56 11.80
N GLN A 93 -15.90 -5.28 11.45
CA GLN A 93 -16.46 -4.77 10.18
C GLN A 93 -15.40 -4.54 9.10
N LYS A 94 -14.12 -4.57 9.47
CA LYS A 94 -12.99 -4.34 8.55
C LYS A 94 -12.35 -5.66 8.12
N ASP A 95 -11.73 -5.64 6.95
CA ASP A 95 -10.92 -6.76 6.47
C ASP A 95 -9.53 -6.74 7.11
N LEU A 96 -8.88 -7.89 7.19
CA LEU A 96 -7.55 -7.99 7.79
C LEU A 96 -6.52 -7.10 7.06
N ASP A 97 -6.60 -7.01 5.74
CA ASP A 97 -5.70 -6.17 4.96
C ASP A 97 -5.85 -4.67 5.31
N GLN A 98 -7.08 -4.21 5.54
CA GLN A 98 -7.36 -2.85 5.99
C GLN A 98 -6.78 -2.60 7.40
N LEU A 99 -6.89 -3.57 8.31
CA LEU A 99 -6.31 -3.46 9.66
C LEU A 99 -4.79 -3.31 9.66
N LEU A 100 -4.12 -3.84 8.64
CA LEU A 100 -2.66 -3.76 8.52
C LEU A 100 -2.19 -2.53 7.74
N THR A 101 -2.97 -2.10 6.74
CA THR A 101 -2.58 -1.05 5.80
C THR A 101 -3.15 0.32 6.18
N ASN A 102 -4.44 0.40 6.56
CA ASN A 102 -5.16 1.66 6.78
C ASN A 102 -5.38 1.95 8.27
N ARG A 103 -4.32 1.86 9.07
CA ARG A 103 -4.41 2.05 10.54
C ARG A 103 -4.90 3.43 10.93
N GLU A 104 -4.50 4.46 10.20
CA GLU A 104 -4.87 5.86 10.50
C GLU A 104 -6.39 6.05 10.42
N GLU A 105 -7.02 5.57 9.37
CA GLU A 105 -8.48 5.64 9.19
C GLU A 105 -9.23 4.91 10.32
N ILE A 106 -8.73 3.75 10.73
CA ILE A 106 -9.32 2.96 11.81
C ILE A 106 -9.14 3.67 13.15
N ASN A 107 -7.98 4.26 13.40
CA ASN A 107 -7.71 5.02 14.62
C ASN A 107 -8.63 6.24 14.74
N GLU A 108 -8.88 6.98 13.65
CA GLU A 108 -9.80 8.11 13.60
C GLU A 108 -11.26 7.68 13.83
N GLU A 109 -11.68 6.57 13.22
CA GLU A 109 -13.02 6.02 13.40
C GLU A 109 -13.23 5.59 14.86
N LEU A 110 -12.27 4.86 15.43
CA LEU A 110 -12.30 4.46 16.84
C LEU A 110 -12.34 5.66 17.78
N GLN A 111 -11.50 6.66 17.52
CA GLN A 111 -11.48 7.89 18.30
C GLN A 111 -12.83 8.60 18.26
N SER A 112 -13.42 8.76 17.10
CA SER A 112 -14.70 9.46 16.92
C SER A 112 -15.82 8.76 17.69
N ILE A 113 -15.92 7.44 17.59
CA ILE A 113 -16.97 6.68 18.26
C ILE A 113 -16.79 6.67 19.78
N ILE A 114 -15.55 6.50 20.25
CA ILE A 114 -15.27 6.46 21.69
C ILE A 114 -15.44 7.86 22.30
N ASP A 115 -15.01 8.94 21.63
CA ASP A 115 -15.16 10.32 22.07
C ASP A 115 -16.67 10.68 22.20
N GLU A 116 -17.49 10.31 21.21
CA GLU A 116 -18.95 10.52 21.26
C GLU A 116 -19.60 9.81 22.45
N GLN A 117 -19.16 8.59 22.76
CA GLN A 117 -19.73 7.82 23.89
C GLN A 117 -19.22 8.31 25.26
N THR A 118 -18.06 8.92 25.34
CA THR A 118 -17.46 9.42 26.59
C THR A 118 -17.74 10.88 26.85
N ASP A 119 -18.15 11.67 25.86
CA ASP A 119 -18.46 13.10 25.99
C ASP A 119 -19.56 13.40 27.06
N PRO A 120 -20.66 12.59 27.18
CA PRO A 120 -21.62 12.80 28.24
C PRO A 120 -21.03 12.74 29.65
N TRP A 121 -19.93 12.00 29.83
CA TRP A 121 -19.23 11.88 31.09
C TRP A 121 -18.17 12.97 31.32
N GLY A 122 -18.04 13.92 30.39
CA GLY A 122 -17.01 14.96 30.44
C GLY A 122 -15.60 14.44 30.28
N VAL A 123 -15.44 13.30 29.62
CA VAL A 123 -14.14 12.69 29.27
C VAL A 123 -13.94 12.89 27.78
N LYS A 124 -12.83 13.52 27.41
CA LYS A 124 -12.45 13.72 26.01
C LYS A 124 -11.32 12.78 25.61
N VAL A 125 -11.56 12.01 24.55
CA VAL A 125 -10.56 11.14 23.94
C VAL A 125 -9.78 11.94 22.91
N SER A 126 -8.47 12.02 23.10
CA SER A 126 -7.60 12.82 22.23
C SER A 126 -7.08 11.98 21.06
N VAL A 127 -6.65 10.77 21.33
CA VAL A 127 -6.09 9.85 20.33
C VAL A 127 -6.39 8.42 20.74
N VAL A 128 -6.68 7.58 19.76
CA VAL A 128 -6.76 6.13 19.90
C VAL A 128 -5.79 5.50 18.89
N GLU A 129 -4.94 4.61 19.35
CA GLU A 129 -3.97 3.94 18.49
C GLU A 129 -4.04 2.43 18.68
N VAL A 130 -4.18 1.72 17.56
CA VAL A 130 -4.02 0.26 17.52
C VAL A 130 -2.53 -0.06 17.63
N LYS A 131 -2.16 -0.80 18.70
CA LYS A 131 -0.77 -1.12 19.01
C LYS A 131 -0.27 -2.32 18.22
N ASP A 132 -0.84 -3.49 18.49
CA ASP A 132 -0.44 -4.74 17.87
C ASP A 132 -1.65 -5.49 17.31
N VAL A 133 -1.45 -6.16 16.19
CA VAL A 133 -2.41 -7.07 15.57
C VAL A 133 -1.75 -8.44 15.45
N GLU A 134 -2.14 -9.35 16.32
CA GLU A 134 -1.64 -10.72 16.30
C GLU A 134 -2.59 -11.60 15.50
N ILE A 135 -2.05 -12.32 14.54
CA ILE A 135 -2.79 -13.29 13.71
C ILE A 135 -2.21 -14.69 13.90
N PRO A 136 -2.99 -15.76 13.72
CA PRO A 136 -2.51 -17.13 13.85
C PRO A 136 -1.33 -17.42 12.91
N THR A 137 -0.35 -18.18 13.40
CA THR A 137 0.90 -18.48 12.67
C THR A 137 0.70 -19.17 11.33
N GLN A 138 -0.38 -19.94 11.17
CA GLN A 138 -0.73 -20.56 9.89
C GLN A 138 -1.13 -19.51 8.85
N MET A 139 -1.92 -18.51 9.28
CA MET A 139 -2.34 -17.41 8.40
C MET A 139 -1.16 -16.50 8.07
N GLN A 140 -0.28 -16.19 9.03
CA GLN A 140 0.96 -15.45 8.77
C GLN A 140 1.79 -16.11 7.65
N ARG A 141 1.93 -17.44 7.69
CA ARG A 141 2.64 -18.19 6.64
C ARG A 141 1.93 -18.16 5.29
N ALA A 142 0.60 -18.19 5.29
CA ALA A 142 -0.17 -18.08 4.05
C ALA A 142 -0.02 -16.69 3.42
N MET A 143 -0.15 -15.63 4.22
CA MET A 143 0.04 -14.25 3.77
C MET A 143 1.49 -13.99 3.31
N ALA A 144 2.49 -14.54 4.01
CA ALA A 144 3.88 -14.43 3.59
C ALA A 144 4.10 -15.05 2.19
N ARG A 145 3.56 -16.24 1.93
CA ARG A 145 3.64 -16.87 0.60
C ARG A 145 2.91 -16.08 -0.48
N GLN A 146 1.73 -15.55 -0.14
CA GLN A 146 0.98 -14.69 -1.07
C GLN A 146 1.76 -13.40 -1.39
N ALA A 147 2.31 -12.75 -0.38
CA ALA A 147 3.14 -11.56 -0.55
C ALA A 147 4.42 -11.84 -1.36
N GLU A 148 5.05 -13.00 -1.15
CA GLU A 148 6.22 -13.42 -1.92
C GLU A 148 5.86 -13.65 -3.39
N SER A 149 4.77 -14.35 -3.67
CA SER A 149 4.27 -14.57 -5.04
C SER A 149 3.92 -13.26 -5.74
N GLU A 150 3.29 -12.33 -5.03
CA GLU A 150 2.94 -11.02 -5.60
C GLU A 150 4.20 -10.17 -5.86
N ARG A 151 5.19 -10.21 -4.97
CA ARG A 151 6.49 -9.56 -5.20
C ARG A 151 7.22 -10.16 -6.38
N GLU A 152 7.22 -11.49 -6.50
CA GLU A 152 7.82 -12.19 -7.64
C GLU A 152 7.12 -11.83 -8.96
N ARG A 153 5.79 -11.78 -8.96
CA ARG A 153 5.01 -11.32 -10.12
C ARG A 153 5.37 -9.89 -10.51
N ARG A 154 5.42 -8.97 -9.55
CA ARG A 154 5.80 -7.57 -9.80
C ARG A 154 7.25 -7.47 -10.28
N ALA A 155 8.17 -8.22 -9.70
CA ALA A 155 9.56 -8.25 -10.13
C ALA A 155 9.71 -8.71 -11.59
N LYS A 156 8.95 -9.76 -12.01
CA LYS A 156 8.92 -10.23 -13.39
C LYS A 156 8.40 -9.16 -14.36
N ILE A 157 7.34 -8.43 -13.98
CA ILE A 157 6.78 -7.35 -14.79
C ILE A 157 7.81 -6.22 -14.94
N ILE A 158 8.43 -5.79 -13.83
CA ILE A 158 9.44 -4.72 -13.85
C ILE A 158 10.66 -5.15 -14.66
N ALA A 159 11.10 -6.41 -14.53
CA ALA A 159 12.22 -6.94 -15.31
C ALA A 159 11.89 -6.94 -16.81
N ALA A 160 10.71 -7.44 -17.20
CA ALA A 160 10.27 -7.45 -18.60
C ALA A 160 10.15 -6.03 -19.19
N GLU A 161 9.60 -5.10 -18.42
CA GLU A 161 9.52 -3.69 -18.83
C GLU A 161 10.94 -3.08 -18.96
N GLY A 162 11.82 -3.40 -18.02
CA GLY A 162 13.24 -2.98 -18.08
C GLY A 162 13.98 -3.54 -19.30
N GLU A 163 13.77 -4.80 -19.64
CA GLU A 163 14.32 -5.44 -20.83
C GLU A 163 13.77 -4.80 -22.12
N TYR A 164 12.47 -4.53 -22.15
CA TYR A 164 11.85 -3.84 -23.29
C TYR A 164 12.45 -2.45 -23.49
N GLN A 165 12.56 -1.65 -22.43
CA GLN A 165 13.15 -0.32 -22.50
C GLN A 165 14.65 -0.38 -22.87
N ALA A 166 15.38 -1.35 -22.33
CA ALA A 166 16.79 -1.56 -22.67
C ALA A 166 16.96 -1.96 -24.14
N SER A 167 16.12 -2.89 -24.64
CA SER A 167 16.16 -3.33 -26.03
C SER A 167 15.84 -2.19 -27.00
N ALA A 168 14.86 -1.34 -26.67
CA ALA A 168 14.53 -0.16 -27.47
C ALA A 168 15.69 0.83 -27.52
N ARG A 169 16.39 1.08 -26.39
CA ARG A 169 17.58 1.93 -26.34
C ARG A 169 18.76 1.34 -27.08
N LEU A 170 18.96 0.01 -26.98
CA LEU A 170 20.00 -0.68 -27.76
C LEU A 170 19.74 -0.59 -29.25
N ARG A 171 18.48 -0.75 -29.68
CA ARG A 171 18.10 -0.56 -31.09
C ARG A 171 18.40 0.88 -31.56
N GLN A 172 17.99 1.88 -30.80
CA GLN A 172 18.31 3.28 -31.12
C GLN A 172 19.81 3.55 -31.15
N ALA A 173 20.58 2.92 -30.28
CA ALA A 173 22.03 3.01 -30.28
C ALA A 173 22.65 2.32 -31.51
N ALA A 174 22.13 1.15 -31.91
CA ALA A 174 22.56 0.44 -33.12
C ALA A 174 22.25 1.24 -34.37
N ASP A 175 21.06 1.85 -34.47
CA ASP A 175 20.66 2.71 -35.60
C ASP A 175 21.59 3.93 -35.74
N ARG A 176 22.13 4.47 -34.65
CA ARG A 176 23.13 5.56 -34.65
C ARG A 176 24.53 5.09 -35.02
N LEU A 177 24.82 3.81 -34.84
CA LEU A 177 26.10 3.19 -35.16
C LEU A 177 26.16 2.56 -36.57
N GLU A 178 25.16 2.77 -37.41
CA GLU A 178 25.07 2.23 -38.77
C GLU A 178 26.26 2.67 -39.69
N SER A 179 26.96 3.76 -39.33
CA SER A 179 28.11 4.18 -40.11
C SER A 179 29.31 3.27 -39.81
N PRO A 180 30.03 2.78 -40.87
CA PRO A 180 31.23 1.94 -40.68
C PRO A 180 32.29 2.58 -39.78
N THR A 181 32.38 3.89 -39.82
CA THR A 181 33.33 4.68 -39.00
C THR A 181 32.97 4.66 -37.52
N ALA A 182 31.64 4.71 -37.17
CA ALA A 182 31.19 4.68 -35.80
C ALA A 182 31.40 3.29 -35.18
N LEU A 183 31.20 2.22 -35.95
CA LEU A 183 31.50 0.85 -35.51
C LEU A 183 33.02 0.66 -35.23
N GLN A 184 33.88 1.21 -36.08
CA GLN A 184 35.32 1.15 -35.85
C GLN A 184 35.74 1.91 -34.60
N LEU A 185 35.22 3.14 -34.40
CA LEU A 185 35.46 3.90 -33.18
C LEU A 185 35.02 3.17 -31.94
N ARG A 186 33.82 2.54 -31.97
CA ARG A 186 33.31 1.75 -30.85
C ARG A 186 34.16 0.51 -30.58
N LEU A 187 34.61 -0.18 -31.63
CA LEU A 187 35.54 -1.30 -31.50
C LEU A 187 36.85 -0.87 -30.82
N PHE A 188 37.46 0.24 -31.26
CA PHE A 188 38.67 0.77 -30.64
C PHE A 188 38.44 1.20 -29.19
N GLN A 189 37.30 1.80 -28.88
CA GLN A 189 36.94 2.17 -27.52
C GLN A 189 36.84 0.95 -26.62
N THR A 190 36.13 -0.09 -27.09
CA THR A 190 35.97 -1.35 -26.33
C THR A 190 37.31 -2.07 -26.16
N MET A 191 38.15 -2.08 -27.18
CA MET A 191 39.51 -2.60 -27.06
C MET A 191 40.35 -1.82 -26.02
N GLY A 192 40.19 -0.49 -25.96
CA GLY A 192 40.85 0.33 -24.96
C GLY A 192 40.40 0.05 -23.54
N GLU A 193 39.08 -0.16 -23.33
CA GLU A 193 38.52 -0.50 -22.03
C GLU A 193 38.98 -1.89 -21.53
N ILE A 194 39.09 -2.86 -22.44
CA ILE A 194 39.58 -4.21 -22.11
C ILE A 194 41.09 -4.21 -21.86
N ALA A 195 41.87 -3.39 -22.59
CA ALA A 195 43.30 -3.32 -22.45
C ALA A 195 43.78 -2.70 -21.12
N VAL A 196 42.93 -2.01 -20.37
CA VAL A 196 43.28 -1.42 -19.07
C VAL A 196 43.49 -2.49 -17.98
N ASN A 197 42.93 -3.68 -18.13
CA ASN A 197 43.13 -4.81 -17.20
C ASN A 197 44.43 -5.56 -17.56
N GLN A 198 45.45 -5.41 -16.75
CA GLN A 198 46.86 -5.72 -16.97
C GLN A 198 47.26 -7.17 -17.29
N ASN A 199 46.38 -8.15 -17.48
CA ASN A 199 46.79 -9.55 -17.63
C ASN A 199 45.92 -10.40 -18.58
N SER A 200 45.41 -9.86 -19.67
CA SER A 200 44.53 -10.66 -20.54
C SER A 200 45.05 -10.73 -21.97
N THR A 201 45.44 -11.94 -22.37
CA THR A 201 45.53 -12.27 -23.81
C THR A 201 44.13 -12.39 -24.35
N ILE A 202 43.68 -11.39 -25.12
CA ILE A 202 42.33 -11.38 -25.69
C ILE A 202 42.40 -12.01 -27.07
N ILE A 203 41.82 -13.19 -27.22
CA ILE A 203 41.57 -13.79 -28.52
C ILE A 203 40.20 -13.28 -28.96
N LEU A 204 40.17 -12.27 -29.81
CA LEU A 204 38.96 -11.72 -30.38
C LEU A 204 38.65 -12.45 -31.70
N PRO A 205 37.63 -13.32 -31.77
CA PRO A 205 37.16 -13.81 -33.05
C PRO A 205 36.44 -12.68 -33.79
N VAL A 206 37.14 -11.97 -34.65
CA VAL A 206 36.51 -10.94 -35.48
C VAL A 206 35.84 -11.65 -36.65
N PRO A 207 34.52 -11.63 -36.79
CA PRO A 207 33.86 -12.20 -37.94
C PRO A 207 34.28 -11.42 -39.19
N ILE A 208 34.74 -12.13 -40.21
CA ILE A 208 35.25 -11.56 -41.48
C ILE A 208 34.17 -10.71 -42.17
N ASP A 209 32.89 -10.98 -41.86
CA ASP A 209 31.74 -10.22 -42.38
C ASP A 209 31.77 -8.73 -41.98
N LEU A 210 32.44 -8.38 -40.88
CA LEU A 210 32.62 -6.98 -40.45
C LEU A 210 33.51 -6.17 -41.40
N PHE A 211 34.34 -6.84 -42.17
CA PHE A 211 35.23 -6.20 -43.16
C PHE A 211 34.66 -6.19 -44.58
N LYS A 212 33.55 -6.90 -44.86
CA LYS A 212 32.90 -6.89 -46.17
C LYS A 212 32.55 -5.49 -46.69
N PRO A 213 31.98 -4.58 -45.89
CA PRO A 213 31.68 -3.23 -46.37
C PRO A 213 32.90 -2.45 -46.75
N PHE A 214 34.07 -2.78 -46.18
CA PHE A 214 35.35 -2.10 -46.46
C PHE A 214 36.03 -2.64 -47.71
N LEU A 215 35.89 -3.94 -47.96
CA LEU A 215 36.38 -4.61 -49.16
C LEU A 215 35.51 -4.28 -50.39
N GLU A 216 34.22 -4.11 -50.23
CA GLU A 216 33.31 -3.72 -51.30
C GLU A 216 33.44 -2.24 -51.70
N SER A 217 33.90 -1.38 -50.78
CA SER A 217 34.19 0.04 -51.10
C SER A 217 35.38 0.23 -52.01
N GLN A 218 36.29 -0.76 -52.16
CA GLN A 218 37.44 -0.71 -53.08
C GLN A 218 37.11 -1.22 -54.49
N ASN A 219 36.05 -2.03 -54.66
CA ASN A 219 35.58 -2.49 -55.94
C ASN A 219 34.33 -1.72 -56.36
N GLY A 220 34.54 -0.50 -56.82
CA GLY A 220 33.46 0.33 -57.36
C GLY A 220 32.70 -0.35 -58.48
N ALA A 221 31.37 -0.22 -58.41
CA ALA A 221 30.35 -0.53 -59.38
C ALA A 221 29.93 -2.02 -59.53
N SER A 222 28.88 -2.35 -58.78
CA SER A 222 27.73 -3.16 -59.22
C SER A 222 27.17 -3.96 -58.05
N SER A 223 26.19 -3.43 -57.36
CA SER A 223 25.07 -4.21 -56.76
C SER A 223 24.08 -3.29 -56.00
N SER A 224 23.47 -2.41 -56.80
CA SER A 224 22.35 -1.55 -56.27
C SER A 224 20.99 -2.25 -56.20
N SER A 225 20.88 -3.50 -56.68
CA SER A 225 19.59 -4.20 -56.76
C SER A 225 19.28 -5.04 -55.51
N TYR A 226 20.25 -5.68 -54.90
CA TYR A 226 20.07 -6.59 -53.76
C TYR A 226 19.66 -5.88 -52.45
N GLY A 227 20.15 -4.68 -52.25
CA GLY A 227 19.82 -3.87 -51.07
C GLY A 227 18.41 -3.28 -51.11
N GLN A 228 17.80 -3.13 -52.30
CA GLN A 228 16.42 -2.68 -52.44
C GLN A 228 15.37 -3.79 -52.24
N GLU A 229 15.67 -5.00 -52.67
CA GLU A 229 14.82 -6.18 -52.48
C GLU A 229 14.75 -6.58 -51.01
N VAL A 230 15.85 -6.58 -50.26
CA VAL A 230 15.87 -6.89 -48.83
C VAL A 230 15.11 -5.84 -48.00
N ARG A 231 15.21 -4.57 -48.40
CA ARG A 231 14.43 -3.49 -47.77
C ARG A 231 12.93 -3.54 -48.10
N ALA A 232 12.57 -4.00 -49.29
CA ALA A 232 11.17 -4.18 -49.69
C ALA A 232 10.53 -5.35 -48.93
N ALA A 233 11.22 -6.51 -48.89
CA ALA A 233 10.75 -7.68 -48.14
C ALA A 233 10.55 -7.38 -46.65
N ARG A 234 11.48 -6.65 -46.02
CA ARG A 234 11.39 -6.27 -44.61
C ARG A 234 10.24 -5.32 -44.30
N ARG A 235 9.89 -4.43 -45.23
CA ARG A 235 8.73 -3.54 -45.11
C ARG A 235 7.39 -4.27 -45.30
N GLU A 236 7.36 -5.37 -46.06
CA GLU A 236 6.21 -6.22 -46.18
C GLU A 236 5.95 -7.06 -44.92
N GLU A 237 7.02 -7.64 -44.36
CA GLU A 237 6.93 -8.35 -43.06
C GLU A 237 6.49 -7.42 -41.91
N GLU A 238 6.97 -6.19 -41.87
CA GLU A 238 6.60 -5.20 -40.85
C GLU A 238 5.13 -4.80 -40.95
N LYS A 239 4.62 -4.64 -42.18
CA LYS A 239 3.20 -4.36 -42.44
C LYS A 239 2.29 -5.56 -42.14
N GLU A 240 2.76 -6.75 -42.37
CA GLU A 240 2.01 -7.98 -42.06
C GLU A 240 1.92 -8.22 -40.56
N ALA A 241 3.02 -7.95 -39.83
CA ALA A 241 3.03 -7.99 -38.37
C ALA A 241 2.11 -6.93 -37.74
N GLU A 242 2.06 -5.72 -38.32
CA GLU A 242 1.19 -4.64 -37.87
C GLU A 242 -0.30 -4.96 -38.09
N ARG A 243 -0.62 -5.59 -39.21
CA ARG A 243 -1.99 -6.07 -39.50
C ARG A 243 -2.42 -7.18 -38.55
N LEU A 244 -1.56 -8.15 -38.28
CA LEU A 244 -1.85 -9.23 -37.35
C LEU A 244 -2.04 -8.71 -35.91
N TYR A 245 -1.29 -7.67 -35.55
CA TYR A 245 -1.45 -7.01 -34.26
C TYR A 245 -2.77 -6.25 -34.16
N GLU A 246 -3.17 -5.49 -35.20
CA GLU A 246 -4.45 -4.79 -35.25
C GLU A 246 -5.64 -5.77 -35.24
N GLU A 247 -5.53 -6.89 -35.94
CA GLU A 247 -6.55 -7.95 -35.96
C GLU A 247 -6.69 -8.61 -34.58
N ALA A 248 -5.59 -8.93 -33.91
CA ALA A 248 -5.59 -9.50 -32.57
C ALA A 248 -6.17 -8.52 -31.51
N VAL A 249 -5.86 -7.23 -31.61
CA VAL A 249 -6.44 -6.19 -30.74
C VAL A 249 -7.92 -5.96 -31.04
N GLY A 250 -8.31 -6.05 -32.31
CA GLY A 250 -9.71 -5.93 -32.75
C GLY A 250 -10.59 -7.08 -32.26
N ASP A 251 -10.07 -8.30 -32.23
CA ASP A 251 -10.78 -9.47 -31.71
C ASP A 251 -10.88 -9.43 -30.18
N ALA A 252 -9.83 -9.03 -29.48
CA ALA A 252 -9.86 -8.86 -28.03
C ALA A 252 -10.88 -7.79 -27.57
N THR A 253 -11.05 -6.72 -28.36
CA THR A 253 -12.07 -5.70 -28.09
C THR A 253 -13.49 -6.15 -28.41
N ARG A 254 -13.68 -7.09 -29.32
CA ARG A 254 -14.99 -7.67 -29.62
C ARG A 254 -15.45 -8.69 -28.58
N GLU A 255 -14.56 -9.47 -28.02
CA GLU A 255 -14.87 -10.39 -26.91
C GLU A 255 -15.29 -9.64 -25.65
N VAL A 256 -14.63 -8.53 -25.30
CA VAL A 256 -15.02 -7.70 -24.15
C VAL A 256 -16.38 -7.01 -24.35
N SER A 257 -16.81 -6.73 -25.57
CA SER A 257 -18.10 -6.09 -25.83
C SER A 257 -19.28 -7.06 -25.95
N SER A 258 -19.02 -8.37 -26.03
CA SER A 258 -20.07 -9.42 -26.08
C SER A 258 -20.45 -10.01 -24.73
N GLU A 259 -19.78 -9.62 -23.65
CA GLU A 259 -20.08 -10.02 -22.28
C GLU A 259 -20.91 -8.94 -21.53
N GLU A 260 -21.90 -8.35 -22.23
CA GLU A 260 -22.95 -7.57 -21.57
C GLU A 260 -23.92 -8.51 -20.86
N VAL A 261 -23.87 -8.42 -19.54
CA VAL A 261 -24.73 -9.05 -18.54
C VAL A 261 -26.21 -8.83 -18.88
N PRO A 262 -27.05 -9.87 -18.89
CA PRO A 262 -28.49 -9.66 -19.01
C PRO A 262 -29.04 -9.15 -17.67
N THR A 263 -29.46 -7.91 -17.68
CA THR A 263 -30.31 -7.31 -16.65
C THR A 263 -31.74 -7.84 -16.84
N GLU A 264 -32.08 -8.94 -16.23
CA GLU A 264 -33.47 -9.30 -15.94
C GLU A 264 -33.79 -8.98 -14.49
N MET A 265 -34.48 -7.87 -14.29
CA MET A 265 -35.34 -7.66 -13.12
C MET A 265 -36.67 -8.39 -13.36
N PRO A 266 -37.15 -9.19 -12.44
CA PRO A 266 -38.57 -9.56 -12.44
C PRO A 266 -39.39 -8.47 -11.75
N ASP A 267 -40.24 -7.85 -12.53
CA ASP A 267 -41.39 -7.07 -12.05
C ASP A 267 -42.37 -7.93 -11.25
N GLY A 268 -42.81 -7.36 -10.15
CA GLY A 268 -44.16 -7.37 -9.70
C GLY A 268 -44.78 -8.68 -9.26
N GLU A 269 -45.09 -8.72 -7.97
CA GLU A 269 -46.47 -9.06 -7.53
C GLU A 269 -46.76 -8.45 -6.18
N ALA A 270 -47.56 -7.39 -6.22
CA ALA A 270 -48.42 -6.97 -5.14
C ALA A 270 -49.58 -7.99 -5.03
N ASN A 271 -49.75 -8.62 -3.90
CA ASN A 271 -51.06 -8.74 -3.28
C ASN A 271 -51.10 -9.67 -2.04
N ARG A 272 -51.54 -9.12 -0.98
CA ARG A 272 -52.22 -9.58 0.23
C ARG A 272 -51.45 -9.48 1.53
#